data_baf780fd7ef686a26cf529d52ea199e1
#
_entry.id   baf780fd7ef686a26cf529d52ea199e1
#
_cell.length_a   1.000
_cell.length_b   1.000
_cell.length_c   1.000
_cell.angle_alpha   90.00
_cell.angle_beta   90.00
_cell.angle_gamma   90.00
#
_symmetry.space_group_name_H-M   'P 1'
#
loop_
_entity.id
_entity.type
_entity.pdbx_description
1 polymer ?
#
loop_
_entity_poly.entity_id
_entity_poly.type
_entity_poly.pdbx_seq_one_letter_code
_entity_poly.pdbx_strand_id
1 'polypeptide(L)'
;IGTYTFVGRLNIVSEVGATITISDKNNTNQPIANLVSNLQPYSVTGNALYQTYIVSNLEGNVSINSDKELYVSYWNKNSVATSGGFYSGFSTPPEAPTAVLNFANLGFCIPNVSLQAGDMSRYSSFEWWYDGGSGFSKITGSENILNYNPSNPGFYKLRAYFDCTGEPLEILDSPRVNISRCPADFDNDGIIDNIDLDIDNDGISNDAESRGLARLNLVNINNPVVVFTDDSSTDSSIITSTLDQVSSGAANTFTGQTNGNFTSVVNSGSDQSLVYTAASKNPLNLSFSYNTGIAHSIIPTGGETFIIKVNDANKTITLQDPSNRLLIDTNYDGVYSSGVTSVTLNEIRFKFNPTPSGVFPFSFRANSIDGFVFTHNLNNNSSNSTFNGNFELSTFDVDSDNGGIYFDSFDLD
;
A
#
# COMPACT_ATOMS: atom_id res chain seq x y z
N ILE A 1 19.32 37.66 -35.88
CA ILE A 1 20.20 36.59 -35.41
C ILE A 1 20.76 35.91 -36.63
N GLY A 2 21.95 36.26 -37.05
CA GLY A 2 22.87 35.68 -38.03
C GLY A 2 22.34 34.86 -39.22
N THR A 3 23.13 34.74 -40.24
CA THR A 3 22.89 33.93 -41.45
C THR A 3 23.24 32.44 -41.31
N TYR A 4 23.20 31.91 -40.06
CA TYR A 4 23.58 30.51 -39.83
C TYR A 4 22.41 29.57 -40.06
N THR A 5 22.61 28.53 -40.85
CA THR A 5 21.67 27.44 -41.07
C THR A 5 21.91 26.39 -40.00
N PHE A 6 20.85 25.99 -39.27
CA PHE A 6 20.86 24.90 -38.33
C PHE A 6 20.26 23.65 -38.97
N VAL A 7 20.85 22.51 -38.70
CA VAL A 7 20.29 21.21 -39.06
C VAL A 7 19.50 20.70 -37.86
N GLY A 8 18.20 20.54 -38.06
CA GLY A 8 17.26 20.11 -37.01
C GLY A 8 16.92 18.63 -37.05
N ARG A 9 16.62 18.10 -35.89
CA ARG A 9 16.12 16.75 -35.70
C ARG A 9 15.04 16.76 -34.64
N LEU A 10 13.93 16.07 -34.90
CA LEU A 10 12.89 15.77 -33.91
C LEU A 10 13.01 14.32 -33.47
N ASN A 11 12.86 14.09 -32.17
CA ASN A 11 12.56 12.79 -31.64
C ASN A 11 11.14 12.84 -31.07
N ILE A 12 10.28 11.96 -31.53
CA ILE A 12 8.87 11.88 -31.14
C ILE A 12 8.65 10.53 -30.47
N VAL A 13 8.10 10.53 -29.26
CA VAL A 13 7.58 9.33 -28.61
C VAL A 13 6.06 9.45 -28.63
N SER A 14 5.37 8.44 -29.12
CA SER A 14 3.92 8.40 -29.19
C SER A 14 3.38 7.03 -28.79
N GLU A 15 2.12 6.94 -28.47
CA GLU A 15 1.45 5.65 -28.35
C GLU A 15 1.51 4.88 -29.67
N VAL A 16 1.52 3.55 -29.58
CA VAL A 16 1.45 2.67 -30.74
C VAL A 16 0.11 2.87 -31.46
N GLY A 17 0.17 3.00 -32.77
CA GLY A 17 -0.99 3.24 -33.63
C GLY A 17 -1.49 4.69 -33.66
N ALA A 18 -0.71 5.65 -33.13
CA ALA A 18 -1.02 7.08 -33.30
C ALA A 18 -0.94 7.51 -34.76
N THR A 19 -1.88 8.33 -35.19
CA THR A 19 -1.87 9.01 -36.50
C THR A 19 -1.19 10.35 -36.36
N ILE A 20 0.05 10.46 -36.82
CA ILE A 20 0.85 11.67 -36.67
C ILE A 20 1.03 12.35 -38.02
N THR A 21 0.77 13.65 -38.08
CA THR A 21 1.05 14.50 -39.24
C THR A 21 1.98 15.66 -38.87
N ILE A 22 2.84 16.03 -39.78
CA ILE A 22 3.81 17.09 -39.57
C ILE A 22 3.69 18.13 -40.71
N SER A 23 3.72 19.37 -40.34
CA SER A 23 3.84 20.50 -41.25
C SER A 23 5.11 21.29 -40.94
N ASP A 24 5.80 21.70 -41.98
CA ASP A 24 6.94 22.61 -41.92
C ASP A 24 6.92 23.58 -43.15
N LYS A 25 7.98 24.27 -43.40
CA LYS A 25 8.06 25.18 -44.56
C LYS A 25 7.82 24.46 -45.90
N ASN A 26 8.22 23.21 -46.02
CA ASN A 26 8.19 22.43 -47.27
C ASN A 26 7.06 21.38 -47.30
N ASN A 27 6.48 21.08 -46.17
CA ASN A 27 5.48 20.01 -45.99
C ASN A 27 4.22 20.56 -45.32
N THR A 28 3.07 20.17 -45.82
CA THR A 28 1.77 20.51 -45.21
C THR A 28 1.03 19.20 -44.81
N ASN A 29 0.75 19.01 -43.53
CA ASN A 29 0.04 17.84 -42.95
C ASN A 29 0.52 16.48 -43.51
N GLN A 30 1.83 16.33 -43.66
CA GLN A 30 2.40 15.07 -44.16
C GLN A 30 2.35 13.99 -43.08
N PRO A 31 1.84 12.79 -43.44
CA PRO A 31 1.94 11.64 -42.54
C PRO A 31 3.39 11.37 -42.15
N ILE A 32 3.64 11.08 -40.89
CA ILE A 32 5.01 10.85 -40.38
C ILE A 32 5.72 9.74 -41.13
N ALA A 33 5.00 8.72 -41.61
CA ALA A 33 5.55 7.62 -42.41
C ALA A 33 6.27 8.08 -43.69
N ASN A 34 5.90 9.24 -44.26
CA ASN A 34 6.52 9.82 -45.43
C ASN A 34 7.82 10.57 -45.13
N LEU A 35 8.06 10.89 -43.86
CA LEU A 35 9.16 11.73 -43.39
C LEU A 35 10.24 10.96 -42.65
N VAL A 36 10.03 9.67 -42.42
CA VAL A 36 10.95 8.79 -41.68
C VAL A 36 11.44 7.63 -42.58
N SER A 37 12.51 6.96 -42.16
CA SER A 37 13.03 5.77 -42.87
C SER A 37 12.09 4.57 -42.64
N ASN A 38 12.13 3.61 -43.56
CA ASN A 38 11.35 2.35 -43.51
C ASN A 38 11.65 1.45 -42.28
N LEU A 39 12.68 1.78 -41.50
CA LEU A 39 13.02 1.09 -40.26
C LEU A 39 12.30 1.63 -39.05
N GLN A 40 11.49 2.68 -39.19
CA GLN A 40 10.72 3.31 -38.11
C GLN A 40 9.23 2.97 -38.23
N PRO A 41 8.48 3.00 -37.10
CA PRO A 41 8.91 3.40 -35.74
C PRO A 41 9.79 2.39 -35.02
N TYR A 42 10.59 2.86 -34.05
CA TYR A 42 11.36 2.01 -33.16
C TYR A 42 10.54 1.70 -31.89
N SER A 43 10.61 0.44 -31.42
CA SER A 43 9.99 0.03 -30.15
C SER A 43 10.68 0.69 -28.97
N VAL A 44 9.92 1.05 -27.95
CA VAL A 44 10.46 1.49 -26.65
C VAL A 44 10.76 0.25 -25.79
N THR A 45 12.03 0.09 -25.43
CA THR A 45 12.45 -1.03 -24.58
C THR A 45 11.75 -0.98 -23.21
N GLY A 46 11.10 -2.06 -22.83
CA GLY A 46 10.39 -2.17 -21.56
C GLY A 46 8.96 -1.59 -21.54
N ASN A 47 8.50 -0.96 -22.64
CA ASN A 47 7.13 -0.46 -22.73
C ASN A 47 6.57 -0.62 -24.16
N ALA A 48 5.73 -1.65 -24.34
CA ALA A 48 5.12 -1.98 -25.62
C ALA A 48 3.98 -1.02 -26.04
N LEU A 49 3.53 -0.13 -25.17
CA LEU A 49 2.48 0.85 -25.48
C LEU A 49 3.00 2.02 -26.30
N TYR A 50 4.31 2.27 -26.33
CA TYR A 50 4.90 3.41 -26.95
C TYR A 50 5.90 3.04 -28.05
N GLN A 51 6.07 3.95 -29.01
CA GLN A 51 6.98 3.86 -30.14
C GLN A 51 7.67 5.20 -30.35
N THR A 52 8.84 5.18 -31.04
CA THR A 52 9.67 6.37 -31.22
C THR A 52 9.90 6.61 -32.69
N TYR A 53 9.83 7.89 -33.11
CA TYR A 53 10.22 8.35 -34.42
C TYR A 53 11.36 9.34 -34.34
N ILE A 54 12.19 9.36 -35.38
CA ILE A 54 13.27 10.33 -35.59
C ILE A 54 13.06 10.97 -36.94
N VAL A 55 12.67 12.25 -36.92
CA VAL A 55 12.43 13.03 -38.13
C VAL A 55 13.53 14.04 -38.30
N SER A 56 14.07 14.14 -39.52
CA SER A 56 15.15 15.06 -39.89
C SER A 56 14.75 15.88 -41.11
N ASN A 57 15.56 16.91 -41.42
CA ASN A 57 15.40 17.77 -42.60
C ASN A 57 14.12 18.61 -42.64
N LEU A 58 13.58 18.94 -41.45
CA LEU A 58 12.48 19.89 -41.33
C LEU A 58 13.01 21.33 -41.34
N GLU A 59 12.27 22.25 -41.96
CA GLU A 59 12.65 23.66 -42.09
C GLU A 59 11.56 24.62 -41.61
N GLY A 60 11.97 25.70 -40.98
CA GLY A 60 11.08 26.79 -40.55
C GLY A 60 10.29 26.44 -39.30
N ASN A 61 9.04 26.90 -39.23
CA ASN A 61 8.13 26.58 -38.13
C ASN A 61 7.57 25.16 -38.34
N VAL A 62 7.70 24.34 -37.32
CA VAL A 62 7.23 22.96 -37.38
C VAL A 62 5.98 22.83 -36.50
N SER A 63 4.92 22.26 -37.06
CA SER A 63 3.69 21.90 -36.37
C SER A 63 3.51 20.38 -36.44
N ILE A 64 3.13 19.78 -35.33
CA ILE A 64 2.92 18.34 -35.22
C ILE A 64 1.49 18.12 -34.66
N ASN A 65 0.69 17.33 -35.36
CA ASN A 65 -0.65 16.93 -34.92
C ASN A 65 -0.65 15.42 -34.70
N SER A 66 -1.32 14.98 -33.68
CA SER A 66 -1.51 13.55 -33.34
C SER A 66 -2.89 13.33 -32.76
N ASP A 67 -3.48 12.18 -33.07
CA ASP A 67 -4.75 11.72 -32.47
C ASP A 67 -4.54 11.01 -31.11
N LYS A 68 -3.28 10.89 -30.67
CA LYS A 68 -2.91 10.33 -29.36
C LYS A 68 -1.81 11.15 -28.73
N GLU A 69 -1.54 10.88 -27.46
CA GLU A 69 -0.49 11.53 -26.69
C GLU A 69 0.89 11.38 -27.32
N LEU A 70 1.67 12.43 -27.26
CA LEU A 70 3.04 12.42 -27.76
C LEU A 70 3.97 13.31 -26.93
N TYR A 71 5.22 12.90 -26.90
CA TYR A 71 6.34 13.70 -26.42
C TYR A 71 7.24 14.06 -27.58
N VAL A 72 7.68 15.32 -27.69
CA VAL A 72 8.57 15.79 -28.72
C VAL A 72 9.79 16.45 -28.10
N SER A 73 10.95 16.01 -28.51
CA SER A 73 12.18 16.76 -28.27
C SER A 73 12.81 17.18 -29.60
N TYR A 74 13.32 18.39 -29.68
CA TYR A 74 14.04 18.86 -30.81
C TYR A 74 15.48 19.22 -30.46
N TRP A 75 16.36 19.02 -31.42
CA TRP A 75 17.75 19.33 -31.30
C TRP A 75 18.26 19.89 -32.63
N ASN A 76 18.87 21.05 -32.57
CA ASN A 76 19.44 21.76 -33.73
C ASN A 76 20.92 22.01 -33.52
N LYS A 77 21.68 21.88 -34.55
CA LYS A 77 23.11 22.21 -34.52
C LYS A 77 23.60 22.92 -35.79
N ASN A 78 24.62 23.72 -35.62
CA ASN A 78 25.56 24.08 -36.67
C ASN A 78 26.99 23.91 -36.13
N SER A 79 28.01 24.34 -36.90
CA SER A 79 29.41 24.17 -36.50
C SER A 79 29.81 24.92 -35.23
N VAL A 80 29.04 25.91 -34.78
CA VAL A 80 29.41 26.82 -33.67
C VAL A 80 28.40 26.87 -32.54
N ALA A 81 27.19 26.37 -32.76
CA ALA A 81 26.12 26.43 -31.74
C ALA A 81 25.17 25.25 -31.83
N THR A 82 24.54 24.95 -30.70
CA THR A 82 23.44 23.98 -30.58
C THR A 82 22.29 24.64 -29.87
N SER A 83 21.05 24.21 -30.18
CA SER A 83 19.85 24.57 -29.45
C SER A 83 18.92 23.37 -29.39
N GLY A 84 18.12 23.28 -28.34
CA GLY A 84 17.17 22.21 -28.19
C GLY A 84 16.10 22.54 -27.14
N GLY A 85 15.04 21.78 -27.16
CA GLY A 85 13.95 21.87 -26.22
C GLY A 85 13.07 20.63 -26.31
N PHE A 86 12.06 20.58 -25.49
CA PHE A 86 11.10 19.49 -25.50
C PHE A 86 9.68 20.01 -25.22
N TYR A 87 8.72 19.24 -25.68
CA TYR A 87 7.31 19.40 -25.42
C TYR A 87 6.76 18.02 -25.06
N SER A 88 5.95 17.94 -24.02
CA SER A 88 5.18 16.75 -23.65
C SER A 88 3.70 17.06 -23.76
N GLY A 89 3.01 16.32 -24.61
CA GLY A 89 1.55 16.33 -24.74
C GLY A 89 0.89 15.21 -23.93
N PHE A 90 1.67 14.51 -23.10
CA PHE A 90 1.09 13.53 -22.18
C PHE A 90 0.36 14.24 -21.06
N SER A 91 -0.86 13.83 -20.82
CA SER A 91 -1.62 14.26 -19.66
C SER A 91 -0.96 13.69 -18.41
N THR A 92 -0.85 14.50 -17.40
CA THR A 92 -0.33 14.05 -16.11
C THR A 92 -1.50 13.90 -15.15
N PRO A 93 -1.74 12.70 -14.61
CA PRO A 93 -2.74 12.52 -13.57
C PRO A 93 -2.46 13.44 -12.37
N PRO A 94 -3.47 13.82 -11.59
CA PRO A 94 -3.23 14.53 -10.34
C PRO A 94 -2.38 13.68 -9.40
N GLU A 95 -1.59 14.36 -8.58
CA GLU A 95 -0.81 13.70 -7.52
C GLU A 95 -1.75 13.02 -6.51
N ALA A 96 -1.23 12.03 -5.79
CA ALA A 96 -1.97 11.44 -4.68
C ALA A 96 -2.34 12.53 -3.66
N PRO A 97 -3.55 12.50 -3.09
CA PRO A 97 -3.91 13.43 -2.04
C PRO A 97 -2.92 13.36 -0.88
N THR A 98 -2.50 14.51 -0.38
CA THR A 98 -1.68 14.61 0.81
C THR A 98 -2.57 14.54 2.05
N ALA A 99 -2.23 13.69 3.01
CA ALA A 99 -2.90 13.65 4.28
C ALA A 99 -2.27 14.64 5.26
N VAL A 100 -3.11 15.49 5.83
CA VAL A 100 -2.74 16.39 6.92
C VAL A 100 -3.29 15.82 8.21
N LEU A 101 -2.44 15.64 9.21
CA LEU A 101 -2.78 14.99 10.48
C LEU A 101 -2.93 16.04 11.58
N ASN A 102 -3.95 15.91 12.42
CA ASN A 102 -4.09 16.72 13.64
C ASN A 102 -3.04 16.29 14.68
N PHE A 103 -2.84 14.97 14.82
CA PHE A 103 -1.83 14.37 15.68
C PHE A 103 -1.01 13.36 14.88
N ALA A 104 0.29 13.58 14.78
CA ALA A 104 1.17 12.78 13.92
C ALA A 104 1.29 11.31 14.37
N ASN A 105 1.22 11.05 15.66
CA ASN A 105 1.31 9.71 16.25
C ASN A 105 0.10 8.80 15.95
N LEU A 106 -1.07 9.38 15.65
CA LEU A 106 -2.26 8.60 15.29
C LEU A 106 -2.29 8.14 13.83
N GLY A 107 -1.51 8.80 12.94
CA GLY A 107 -1.44 8.41 11.53
C GLY A 107 -2.68 8.77 10.71
N PHE A 108 -2.87 8.06 9.57
CA PHE A 108 -3.91 8.34 8.56
C PHE A 108 -5.25 7.71 8.95
N CYS A 109 -5.85 8.21 10.01
CA CYS A 109 -7.11 7.68 10.52
C CYS A 109 -8.12 8.79 10.83
N ILE A 110 -9.39 8.44 10.84
CA ILE A 110 -10.52 9.33 11.15
C ILE A 110 -10.75 9.34 12.67
N PRO A 111 -10.91 10.51 13.31
CA PRO A 111 -11.06 11.85 12.74
C PRO A 111 -9.76 12.66 12.61
N ASN A 112 -8.61 12.03 12.75
CA ASN A 112 -7.32 12.70 12.81
C ASN A 112 -6.85 13.29 11.48
N VAL A 113 -7.40 12.85 10.35
CA VAL A 113 -6.90 13.15 9.01
C VAL A 113 -7.79 14.09 8.22
N SER A 114 -7.17 15.04 7.51
CA SER A 114 -7.74 15.81 6.40
C SER A 114 -6.94 15.54 5.14
N LEU A 115 -7.62 15.35 4.02
CA LEU A 115 -6.99 15.11 2.72
C LEU A 115 -6.90 16.42 1.95
N GLN A 116 -5.72 16.73 1.40
CA GLN A 116 -5.50 17.89 0.55
C GLN A 116 -5.26 17.46 -0.89
N ALA A 117 -5.97 18.07 -1.82
CA ALA A 117 -5.62 18.05 -3.23
C ALA A 117 -4.33 18.85 -3.44
N GLY A 118 -3.41 18.35 -4.26
CA GLY A 118 -2.22 19.08 -4.66
C GLY A 118 -2.53 20.26 -5.58
N ASP A 119 -1.58 20.63 -6.45
CA ASP A 119 -1.83 21.68 -7.45
C ASP A 119 -2.82 21.19 -8.51
N MET A 120 -4.05 21.71 -8.43
CA MET A 120 -5.16 21.39 -9.34
C MET A 120 -5.34 22.48 -10.44
N SER A 121 -4.46 23.48 -10.51
CA SER A 121 -4.63 24.64 -11.39
C SER A 121 -4.62 24.31 -12.89
N ARG A 122 -4.06 23.16 -13.26
CA ARG A 122 -3.99 22.68 -14.65
C ARG A 122 -5.27 22.00 -15.14
N TYR A 123 -6.17 21.62 -14.23
CA TYR A 123 -7.40 20.89 -14.55
C TYR A 123 -8.59 21.85 -14.60
N SER A 124 -9.55 21.54 -15.48
CA SER A 124 -10.78 22.35 -15.63
C SER A 124 -11.68 22.21 -14.42
N SER A 125 -11.70 21.02 -13.82
CA SER A 125 -12.40 20.71 -12.57
C SER A 125 -11.87 19.43 -11.98
N PHE A 126 -12.22 19.15 -10.72
CA PHE A 126 -11.90 17.89 -10.05
C PHE A 126 -12.94 17.59 -8.99
N GLU A 127 -12.97 16.32 -8.54
CA GLU A 127 -13.88 15.86 -7.51
C GLU A 127 -13.27 14.69 -6.71
N TRP A 128 -13.77 14.48 -5.51
CA TRP A 128 -13.36 13.39 -4.64
C TRP A 128 -14.18 12.12 -4.92
N TRP A 129 -13.50 11.00 -4.93
CA TRP A 129 -14.07 9.68 -5.08
C TRP A 129 -13.70 8.80 -3.91
N TYR A 130 -14.65 7.98 -3.48
CA TYR A 130 -14.54 7.10 -2.33
C TYR A 130 -14.90 5.67 -2.70
N ASP A 131 -14.17 4.71 -2.09
CA ASP A 131 -14.44 3.29 -2.17
C ASP A 131 -14.37 2.68 -0.76
N GLY A 132 -15.51 2.21 -0.27
CA GLY A 132 -15.65 1.47 0.98
C GLY A 132 -15.67 -0.05 0.80
N GLY A 133 -15.16 -0.57 -0.34
CA GLY A 133 -15.11 -2.00 -0.65
C GLY A 133 -16.05 -2.45 -1.77
N SER A 134 -16.86 -1.53 -2.31
CA SER A 134 -17.82 -1.83 -3.40
C SER A 134 -17.43 -1.18 -4.74
N GLY A 135 -16.23 -0.60 -4.81
CA GLY A 135 -15.74 0.17 -5.93
C GLY A 135 -15.92 1.68 -5.74
N PHE A 136 -15.13 2.45 -6.49
CA PHE A 136 -15.10 3.90 -6.37
C PHE A 136 -16.41 4.54 -6.84
N SER A 137 -16.97 5.42 -6.00
CA SER A 137 -18.12 6.26 -6.31
C SER A 137 -17.79 7.73 -6.00
N LYS A 138 -18.42 8.64 -6.75
CA LYS A 138 -18.29 10.07 -6.53
C LYS A 138 -18.87 10.48 -5.17
N ILE A 139 -18.15 11.33 -4.47
CA ILE A 139 -18.65 11.99 -3.25
C ILE A 139 -19.47 13.21 -3.66
N THR A 140 -20.74 13.22 -3.32
CA THR A 140 -21.65 14.32 -3.66
C THR A 140 -21.21 15.63 -2.99
N GLY A 141 -21.15 16.71 -3.75
CA GLY A 141 -20.77 18.03 -3.25
C GLY A 141 -19.28 18.20 -3.00
N SER A 142 -18.45 17.36 -3.61
CA SER A 142 -16.98 17.41 -3.45
C SER A 142 -16.25 18.11 -4.61
N GLU A 143 -16.99 18.74 -5.52
CA GLU A 143 -16.43 19.40 -6.69
C GLU A 143 -15.55 20.60 -6.32
N ASN A 144 -14.32 20.59 -6.81
CA ASN A 144 -13.31 21.63 -6.62
C ASN A 144 -12.99 21.99 -5.16
N ILE A 145 -13.21 21.02 -4.25
CA ILE A 145 -12.85 21.17 -2.84
C ILE A 145 -11.38 20.75 -2.65
N LEU A 146 -10.52 21.68 -2.27
CA LEU A 146 -9.08 21.40 -2.06
C LEU A 146 -8.81 20.60 -0.78
N ASN A 147 -9.60 20.79 0.27
CA ASN A 147 -9.44 20.09 1.55
C ASN A 147 -10.71 19.28 1.84
N TYR A 148 -10.56 17.99 1.99
CA TYR A 148 -11.65 17.07 2.26
C TYR A 148 -11.43 16.31 3.58
N ASN A 149 -12.43 16.30 4.47
CA ASN A 149 -12.39 15.56 5.71
C ASN A 149 -13.11 14.21 5.53
N PRO A 150 -12.39 13.08 5.51
CA PRO A 150 -12.99 11.77 5.43
C PRO A 150 -13.94 11.50 6.61
N SER A 151 -15.07 10.87 6.33
CA SER A 151 -16.04 10.46 7.36
C SER A 151 -16.13 8.94 7.53
N ASN A 152 -15.66 8.19 6.56
CA ASN A 152 -15.69 6.73 6.56
C ASN A 152 -14.32 6.14 6.20
N PRO A 153 -13.93 5.02 6.81
CA PRO A 153 -12.71 4.32 6.43
C PRO A 153 -12.84 3.72 5.03
N GLY A 154 -11.75 3.70 4.27
CA GLY A 154 -11.70 3.20 2.91
C GLY A 154 -10.70 3.96 2.04
N PHE A 155 -10.83 3.83 0.74
CA PHE A 155 -9.94 4.45 -0.22
C PHE A 155 -10.52 5.73 -0.77
N TYR A 156 -9.66 6.75 -0.88
CA TYR A 156 -9.99 8.04 -1.45
C TYR A 156 -9.05 8.37 -2.59
N LYS A 157 -9.56 9.00 -3.64
CA LYS A 157 -8.77 9.54 -4.75
C LYS A 157 -9.40 10.80 -5.32
N LEU A 158 -8.61 11.55 -6.07
CA LEU A 158 -9.08 12.63 -6.91
C LEU A 158 -9.36 12.12 -8.31
N ARG A 159 -10.44 12.61 -8.92
CA ARG A 159 -10.70 12.52 -10.34
C ARG A 159 -10.70 13.91 -10.93
N ALA A 160 -9.79 14.18 -11.81
CA ALA A 160 -9.64 15.46 -12.47
C ALA A 160 -10.14 15.38 -13.92
N TYR A 161 -10.63 16.50 -14.38
CA TYR A 161 -11.16 16.66 -15.73
C TYR A 161 -10.31 17.70 -16.46
N PHE A 162 -9.84 17.32 -17.64
CA PHE A 162 -9.08 18.20 -18.51
C PHE A 162 -9.91 18.44 -19.75
N ASP A 163 -10.45 19.66 -19.86
CA ASP A 163 -11.29 20.10 -20.97
C ASP A 163 -10.52 21.07 -21.85
N CYS A 164 -10.12 20.60 -23.02
CA CYS A 164 -9.51 21.42 -24.07
C CYS A 164 -10.56 21.69 -25.15
N THR A 165 -10.76 22.95 -25.49
CA THR A 165 -11.73 23.36 -26.50
C THR A 165 -11.54 22.60 -27.82
N GLY A 166 -12.50 21.80 -28.18
CA GLY A 166 -12.50 21.03 -29.43
C GLY A 166 -11.98 19.60 -29.33
N GLU A 167 -11.52 19.15 -28.15
CA GLU A 167 -11.07 17.78 -27.88
C GLU A 167 -12.05 17.05 -26.95
N PRO A 168 -12.07 15.72 -26.95
CA PRO A 168 -12.84 14.95 -25.97
C PRO A 168 -12.40 15.27 -24.53
N LEU A 169 -13.35 15.31 -23.60
CA LEU A 169 -13.07 15.47 -22.18
C LEU A 169 -12.17 14.34 -21.69
N GLU A 170 -11.01 14.68 -21.19
CA GLU A 170 -10.09 13.72 -20.61
C GLU A 170 -10.35 13.58 -19.10
N ILE A 171 -10.34 12.35 -18.60
CA ILE A 171 -10.58 12.00 -17.21
C ILE A 171 -9.34 11.32 -16.65
N LEU A 172 -8.78 11.90 -15.62
CA LEU A 172 -7.54 11.45 -14.98
C LEU A 172 -7.76 11.18 -13.49
N ASP A 173 -7.41 9.99 -13.06
CA ASP A 173 -7.49 9.60 -11.65
C ASP A 173 -6.13 9.69 -10.98
N SER A 174 -6.07 10.25 -9.76
CA SER A 174 -4.90 10.20 -8.91
C SER A 174 -4.66 8.78 -8.38
N PRO A 175 -3.46 8.48 -7.88
CA PRO A 175 -3.27 7.37 -6.95
C PRO A 175 -4.25 7.51 -5.76
N ARG A 176 -4.67 6.36 -5.22
CA ARG A 176 -5.56 6.33 -4.07
C ARG A 176 -4.79 6.41 -2.77
N VAL A 177 -5.44 6.88 -1.71
CA VAL A 177 -4.95 6.83 -0.32
C VAL A 177 -5.89 5.99 0.51
N ASN A 178 -5.36 5.23 1.45
CA ASN A 178 -6.15 4.44 2.39
C ASN A 178 -6.29 5.17 3.72
N ILE A 179 -7.51 5.29 4.21
CA ILE A 179 -7.85 5.93 5.47
C ILE A 179 -8.53 4.88 6.35
N SER A 180 -8.04 4.72 7.58
CA SER A 180 -8.60 3.83 8.59
C SER A 180 -9.44 4.60 9.63
N ARG A 181 -10.00 3.91 10.62
CA ARG A 181 -10.46 4.54 11.85
C ARG A 181 -9.29 4.66 12.81
N CYS A 182 -9.25 5.74 13.59
CA CYS A 182 -8.32 5.81 14.70
C CYS A 182 -8.69 4.73 15.72
N PRO A 183 -7.71 4.06 16.30
CA PRO A 183 -7.92 3.25 17.50
C PRO A 183 -8.52 4.10 18.62
N ALA A 184 -9.14 3.49 19.59
CA ALA A 184 -9.53 4.18 20.79
C ALA A 184 -8.28 4.61 21.61
N ASP A 185 -8.47 5.53 22.49
CA ASP A 185 -7.57 5.99 23.53
C ASP A 185 -8.52 6.24 24.72
N PHE A 186 -8.68 5.19 25.53
CA PHE A 186 -9.79 5.08 26.50
C PHE A 186 -9.67 6.10 27.62
N ASP A 187 -8.49 6.26 28.18
CA ASP A 187 -8.22 7.19 29.27
C ASP A 187 -7.83 8.60 28.80
N ASN A 188 -7.63 8.78 27.48
CA ASN A 188 -7.21 10.02 26.82
C ASN A 188 -5.83 10.53 27.27
N ASP A 189 -4.90 9.65 27.56
CA ASP A 189 -3.53 10.01 27.93
C ASP A 189 -2.63 10.29 26.70
N GLY A 190 -3.11 9.99 25.50
CA GLY A 190 -2.45 10.20 24.21
C GLY A 190 -1.70 8.97 23.70
N ILE A 191 -1.83 7.83 24.38
CA ILE A 191 -1.39 6.52 23.92
C ILE A 191 -2.63 5.75 23.47
N ILE A 192 -2.64 5.26 22.23
CA ILE A 192 -3.78 4.50 21.70
C ILE A 192 -3.82 3.09 22.30
N ASP A 193 -5.01 2.58 22.59
CA ASP A 193 -5.25 1.27 23.25
C ASP A 193 -4.49 0.11 22.61
N ASN A 194 -4.22 0.15 21.30
CA ASN A 194 -3.46 -0.90 20.61
C ASN A 194 -2.02 -1.07 21.12
N ILE A 195 -1.44 -0.04 21.72
CA ILE A 195 -0.05 -0.02 22.18
C ILE A 195 0.08 0.41 23.63
N ASP A 196 -1.04 0.72 24.29
CA ASP A 196 -1.08 1.06 25.68
C ASP A 196 -0.84 -0.16 26.56
N LEU A 197 -0.14 0.03 27.65
CA LEU A 197 0.16 -1.01 28.65
C LEU A 197 -0.77 -0.93 29.87
N ASP A 198 -1.51 0.18 30.01
CA ASP A 198 -2.41 0.51 31.11
C ASP A 198 -3.53 1.38 30.54
N ILE A 199 -4.51 0.72 29.88
CA ILE A 199 -5.52 1.34 29.01
C ILE A 199 -6.47 2.27 29.76
N ASP A 200 -6.71 2.03 31.05
CA ASP A 200 -7.58 2.87 31.90
C ASP A 200 -6.80 3.78 32.83
N ASN A 201 -5.45 3.66 32.84
CA ASN A 201 -4.50 4.50 33.56
C ASN A 201 -4.71 4.51 35.09
N ASP A 202 -5.13 3.36 35.63
CA ASP A 202 -5.34 3.20 37.08
C ASP A 202 -4.04 2.81 37.82
N GLY A 203 -2.96 2.55 37.07
CA GLY A 203 -1.61 2.21 37.57
C GLY A 203 -1.39 0.71 37.69
N ILE A 204 -2.32 -0.11 37.22
CA ILE A 204 -2.18 -1.55 37.07
C ILE A 204 -2.05 -1.83 35.57
N SER A 205 -1.10 -2.63 35.16
CA SER A 205 -0.95 -2.92 33.73
C SER A 205 -2.02 -3.89 33.24
N ASN A 206 -2.45 -3.74 31.97
CA ASN A 206 -3.41 -4.64 31.31
C ASN A 206 -3.09 -6.12 31.53
N ASP A 207 -1.81 -6.50 31.59
CA ASP A 207 -1.38 -7.88 31.83
C ASP A 207 -1.65 -8.35 33.27
N ALA A 208 -1.64 -7.43 34.23
CA ALA A 208 -1.85 -7.73 35.65
C ALA A 208 -3.35 -7.74 36.00
N GLU A 209 -4.14 -6.91 35.33
CA GLU A 209 -5.59 -6.86 35.52
C GLU A 209 -6.29 -8.07 34.92
N SER A 210 -5.72 -8.60 33.89
CA SER A 210 -6.19 -9.81 33.28
C SER A 210 -5.33 -11.00 33.72
N ARG A 211 -5.62 -12.21 33.28
CA ARG A 211 -4.85 -13.41 33.67
C ARG A 211 -3.42 -13.46 33.09
N GLY A 212 -2.79 -12.31 32.92
CA GLY A 212 -1.47 -12.18 32.35
C GLY A 212 -1.46 -12.43 30.84
N LEU A 213 -0.27 -12.48 30.26
CA LEU A 213 -0.09 -12.86 28.85
C LEU A 213 -0.61 -14.26 28.61
N ALA A 214 -1.35 -14.43 27.53
CA ALA A 214 -1.75 -15.73 27.03
C ALA A 214 -0.99 -16.08 25.75
N ARG A 215 -0.71 -17.35 25.56
CA ARG A 215 -0.03 -17.89 24.39
C ARG A 215 -0.95 -18.82 23.62
N LEU A 216 -0.82 -18.82 22.30
CA LEU A 216 -1.47 -19.81 21.48
C LEU A 216 -0.59 -21.07 21.38
N ASN A 217 -1.04 -22.16 21.95
CA ASN A 217 -0.50 -23.46 21.61
C ASN A 217 -1.01 -23.85 20.21
N LEU A 218 -0.14 -23.77 19.22
CA LEU A 218 -0.42 -23.97 17.80
C LEU A 218 -0.03 -25.37 17.31
N VAL A 219 0.29 -26.30 18.18
CA VAL A 219 0.63 -27.69 17.78
C VAL A 219 -0.50 -28.33 16.98
N ASN A 220 -1.75 -28.07 17.37
CA ASN A 220 -2.93 -28.36 16.56
C ASN A 220 -3.48 -27.07 15.96
N ILE A 221 -3.06 -26.73 14.75
CA ILE A 221 -3.42 -25.47 14.09
C ILE A 221 -4.92 -25.30 13.79
N ASN A 222 -5.68 -26.38 13.71
CA ASN A 222 -7.13 -26.31 13.49
C ASN A 222 -7.94 -26.19 14.80
N ASN A 223 -7.31 -26.46 15.92
CA ASN A 223 -7.86 -26.30 17.27
C ASN A 223 -6.76 -25.78 18.20
N PRO A 224 -6.37 -24.53 18.08
CA PRO A 224 -5.38 -23.95 18.96
C PRO A 224 -5.92 -23.87 20.40
N VAL A 225 -5.01 -23.93 21.36
CA VAL A 225 -5.34 -23.84 22.77
C VAL A 225 -4.73 -22.58 23.34
N VAL A 226 -5.53 -21.77 24.00
CA VAL A 226 -5.05 -20.62 24.77
C VAL A 226 -4.43 -21.14 26.06
N VAL A 227 -3.22 -20.74 26.35
CA VAL A 227 -2.48 -21.08 27.58
C VAL A 227 -2.19 -19.80 28.34
N PHE A 228 -2.78 -19.65 29.51
CA PHE A 228 -2.58 -18.50 30.38
C PHE A 228 -1.24 -18.61 31.12
N THR A 229 -0.57 -17.49 31.32
CA THR A 229 0.77 -17.48 31.89
C THR A 229 0.78 -17.43 33.42
N ASP A 230 -0.29 -16.92 34.02
CA ASP A 230 -0.45 -16.75 35.45
C ASP A 230 -0.51 -18.10 36.22
N ASP A 231 -1.32 -19.04 35.72
CA ASP A 231 -1.59 -20.32 36.37
C ASP A 231 -1.33 -21.53 35.45
N SER A 232 -0.87 -21.31 34.21
CA SER A 232 -0.68 -22.34 33.19
C SER A 232 -1.97 -23.10 32.85
N SER A 233 -3.13 -22.54 33.15
CA SER A 233 -4.41 -23.11 32.75
C SER A 233 -4.56 -23.00 31.22
N THR A 234 -5.48 -23.79 30.68
CA THR A 234 -5.67 -23.87 29.23
C THR A 234 -7.15 -23.81 28.87
N ASP A 235 -7.46 -23.13 27.77
CA ASP A 235 -8.80 -23.14 27.21
C ASP A 235 -8.75 -23.35 25.68
N SER A 236 -9.39 -24.42 25.22
CA SER A 236 -9.51 -24.75 23.78
C SER A 236 -10.80 -24.24 23.15
N SER A 237 -11.65 -23.56 23.91
CA SER A 237 -12.95 -23.09 23.43
C SER A 237 -12.96 -21.64 22.96
N ILE A 238 -11.92 -20.88 23.28
CA ILE A 238 -11.84 -19.43 23.03
C ILE A 238 -11.61 -19.15 21.55
N ILE A 239 -10.66 -19.85 20.94
CA ILE A 239 -10.25 -19.60 19.55
C ILE A 239 -10.56 -20.80 18.67
N THR A 240 -11.09 -20.51 17.51
CA THR A 240 -11.20 -21.46 16.40
C THR A 240 -10.32 -20.97 15.24
N SER A 241 -9.73 -21.88 14.50
CA SER A 241 -8.91 -21.48 13.36
C SER A 241 -9.05 -22.41 12.16
N THR A 242 -8.69 -21.87 11.00
CA THR A 242 -8.60 -22.58 9.74
C THR A 242 -7.28 -22.26 9.04
N LEU A 243 -6.80 -23.22 8.27
CA LEU A 243 -5.63 -23.06 7.41
C LEU A 243 -6.03 -23.37 5.98
N ASP A 244 -6.05 -22.33 5.15
CA ASP A 244 -6.27 -22.45 3.72
C ASP A 244 -4.97 -22.28 2.96
N GLN A 245 -4.82 -22.99 1.85
CA GLN A 245 -3.61 -22.90 1.05
C GLN A 245 -3.88 -23.09 -0.44
N VAL A 246 -3.16 -22.32 -1.24
CA VAL A 246 -3.05 -22.52 -2.69
C VAL A 246 -1.63 -22.97 -2.99
N SER A 247 -1.49 -24.15 -3.57
CA SER A 247 -0.18 -24.70 -3.98
C SER A 247 -0.29 -25.35 -5.35
N SER A 248 0.70 -25.11 -6.21
CA SER A 248 0.81 -25.70 -7.56
C SER A 248 1.84 -26.85 -7.63
N GLY A 249 2.35 -27.30 -6.49
CA GLY A 249 3.40 -28.30 -6.40
C GLY A 249 3.46 -28.95 -5.03
N ALA A 250 4.59 -28.85 -4.34
CA ALA A 250 4.72 -29.30 -2.97
C ALA A 250 3.78 -28.51 -2.05
N ALA A 251 3.19 -29.19 -1.06
CA ALA A 251 2.28 -28.55 -0.12
C ALA A 251 3.00 -27.48 0.72
N ASN A 252 2.38 -26.33 0.87
CA ASN A 252 2.80 -25.32 1.84
C ASN A 252 2.63 -25.86 3.26
N THR A 253 3.41 -25.40 4.20
CA THR A 253 3.33 -25.88 5.59
C THR A 253 3.23 -24.72 6.57
N PHE A 254 2.40 -24.92 7.60
CA PHE A 254 2.35 -24.07 8.77
C PHE A 254 2.55 -24.98 10.00
N THR A 255 3.64 -24.73 10.72
CA THR A 255 4.02 -25.54 11.88
C THR A 255 4.04 -24.67 13.11
N GLY A 256 3.13 -24.95 14.04
CA GLY A 256 3.03 -24.23 15.30
C GLY A 256 3.68 -24.95 16.47
N GLN A 257 4.00 -24.20 17.51
CA GLN A 257 4.61 -24.65 18.76
C GLN A 257 3.69 -24.35 19.96
N THR A 258 4.08 -24.85 21.13
CA THR A 258 3.30 -24.67 22.36
C THR A 258 3.39 -23.27 22.98
N ASN A 259 4.30 -22.43 22.45
CA ASN A 259 4.63 -21.10 22.99
C ASN A 259 4.20 -19.95 22.08
N GLY A 260 3.28 -20.15 21.16
CA GLY A 260 2.84 -19.14 20.21
C GLY A 260 3.73 -19.00 18.96
N ASN A 261 4.91 -19.59 18.98
CA ASN A 261 5.79 -19.56 17.81
C ASN A 261 5.24 -20.44 16.68
N PHE A 262 5.46 -19.98 15.46
CA PHE A 262 5.14 -20.75 14.27
C PHE A 262 6.14 -20.52 13.14
N THR A 263 6.18 -21.48 12.24
CA THR A 263 6.90 -21.37 10.97
C THR A 263 5.93 -21.58 9.83
N SER A 264 5.84 -20.63 8.93
CA SER A 264 5.09 -20.71 7.68
C SER A 264 6.06 -20.86 6.52
N VAL A 265 5.90 -21.93 5.74
CA VAL A 265 6.71 -22.17 4.54
C VAL A 265 5.79 -22.22 3.34
N VAL A 266 6.06 -21.34 2.38
CA VAL A 266 5.41 -21.33 1.07
C VAL A 266 6.43 -21.78 0.04
N ASN A 267 6.10 -22.88 -0.66
CA ASN A 267 7.03 -23.50 -1.59
C ASN A 267 7.12 -22.72 -2.90
N SER A 268 8.22 -22.94 -3.61
CA SER A 268 8.46 -22.33 -4.92
C SER A 268 7.35 -22.66 -5.94
N GLY A 269 7.02 -21.74 -6.79
CA GLY A 269 5.98 -21.88 -7.83
C GLY A 269 5.30 -20.56 -8.18
N SER A 270 4.29 -20.64 -9.04
CA SER A 270 3.45 -19.50 -9.39
C SER A 270 2.26 -19.42 -8.43
N ASP A 271 1.99 -18.21 -7.92
CA ASP A 271 0.78 -17.87 -7.15
C ASP A 271 0.51 -18.80 -5.97
N GLN A 272 1.52 -18.95 -5.12
CA GLN A 272 1.44 -19.75 -3.90
C GLN A 272 0.92 -18.90 -2.74
N SER A 273 0.07 -19.47 -1.91
CA SER A 273 -0.38 -18.79 -0.69
C SER A 273 -0.67 -19.76 0.46
N LEU A 274 -0.53 -19.23 1.67
CA LEU A 274 -0.96 -19.86 2.91
C LEU A 274 -1.70 -18.81 3.73
N VAL A 275 -2.93 -19.13 4.15
CA VAL A 275 -3.80 -18.23 4.90
C VAL A 275 -4.20 -18.90 6.20
N TYR A 276 -3.75 -18.36 7.32
CA TYR A 276 -4.16 -18.77 8.66
C TYR A 276 -5.19 -17.76 9.19
N THR A 277 -6.38 -18.23 9.48
CA THR A 277 -7.48 -17.44 10.02
C THR A 277 -7.79 -17.91 11.43
N ALA A 278 -7.79 -17.00 12.39
CA ALA A 278 -8.23 -17.23 13.75
C ALA A 278 -9.45 -16.37 14.06
N ALA A 279 -10.44 -16.94 14.73
CA ALA A 279 -11.62 -16.26 15.23
C ALA A 279 -11.78 -16.53 16.71
N SER A 280 -12.09 -15.50 17.49
CA SER A 280 -12.31 -15.59 18.93
C SER A 280 -13.79 -15.44 19.26
N LYS A 281 -14.23 -16.10 20.31
CA LYS A 281 -15.58 -15.95 20.85
C LYS A 281 -15.77 -14.65 21.62
N ASN A 282 -14.70 -14.19 22.24
CA ASN A 282 -14.66 -12.94 23.00
C ASN A 282 -13.63 -12.03 22.37
N PRO A 283 -13.78 -10.71 22.48
CA PRO A 283 -12.73 -9.79 22.08
C PRO A 283 -11.41 -10.14 22.74
N LEU A 284 -10.32 -9.98 22.00
CA LEU A 284 -8.97 -10.24 22.49
C LEU A 284 -8.00 -9.20 21.99
N ASN A 285 -6.93 -9.03 22.74
CA ASN A 285 -5.79 -8.21 22.33
C ASN A 285 -4.73 -9.11 21.70
N LEU A 286 -4.27 -8.76 20.53
CA LEU A 286 -3.29 -9.51 19.77
C LEU A 286 -1.95 -8.76 19.75
N SER A 287 -0.89 -9.46 20.10
CA SER A 287 0.48 -9.09 19.75
C SER A 287 1.03 -10.12 18.77
N PHE A 288 1.36 -9.69 17.58
CA PHE A 288 2.02 -10.49 16.56
C PHE A 288 3.41 -9.94 16.32
N SER A 289 4.40 -10.76 16.41
CA SER A 289 5.79 -10.36 16.24
C SER A 289 6.57 -11.37 15.41
N TYR A 290 7.73 -10.93 14.96
CA TYR A 290 8.72 -11.79 14.36
C TYR A 290 9.49 -12.53 15.46
N ASN A 291 9.67 -13.84 15.30
CA ASN A 291 10.49 -14.61 16.23
C ASN A 291 11.97 -14.27 16.04
N THR A 292 12.47 -13.39 16.90
CA THR A 292 13.84 -12.89 16.85
C THR A 292 14.93 -13.94 17.12
N GLY A 293 14.54 -15.13 17.62
CA GLY A 293 15.46 -16.25 17.82
C GLY A 293 15.88 -16.97 16.54
N ILE A 294 15.24 -16.69 15.42
CA ILE A 294 15.49 -17.37 14.16
C ILE A 294 15.70 -16.32 13.05
N ALA A 295 16.84 -16.42 12.34
CA ALA A 295 17.10 -15.52 11.22
C ALA A 295 16.13 -15.77 10.08
N HIS A 296 15.48 -14.72 9.57
CA HIS A 296 14.64 -14.78 8.40
C HIS A 296 15.49 -14.75 7.12
N SER A 297 15.21 -15.67 6.20
CA SER A 297 15.84 -15.68 4.88
C SER A 297 15.02 -14.81 3.92
N ILE A 298 15.53 -13.60 3.64
CA ILE A 298 14.91 -12.71 2.64
C ILE A 298 15.15 -13.28 1.26
N ILE A 299 14.08 -13.37 0.47
CA ILE A 299 14.20 -13.77 -0.93
C ILE A 299 14.64 -12.57 -1.77
N PRO A 300 15.86 -12.58 -2.33
CA PRO A 300 16.40 -11.43 -3.07
C PRO A 300 15.57 -11.05 -4.31
N THR A 301 14.83 -11.99 -4.88
CA THR A 301 14.00 -11.78 -6.07
C THR A 301 12.63 -11.21 -5.79
N GLY A 302 12.28 -11.01 -4.52
CA GLY A 302 11.18 -10.13 -4.11
C GLY A 302 9.76 -10.64 -4.34
N GLY A 303 9.57 -11.93 -4.54
CA GLY A 303 8.24 -12.51 -4.77
C GLY A 303 7.38 -12.72 -3.53
N GLU A 304 7.95 -12.62 -2.31
CA GLU A 304 7.21 -12.85 -1.08
C GLU A 304 6.46 -11.62 -0.60
N THR A 305 5.27 -11.83 -0.07
CA THR A 305 4.45 -10.79 0.58
C THR A 305 3.71 -11.38 1.76
N PHE A 306 3.47 -10.55 2.77
CA PHE A 306 2.77 -10.92 3.98
C PHE A 306 1.63 -9.96 4.24
N ILE A 307 0.55 -10.47 4.83
CA ILE A 307 -0.60 -9.66 5.24
C ILE A 307 -0.97 -10.08 6.66
N ILE A 308 -1.19 -9.10 7.52
CA ILE A 308 -1.89 -9.25 8.78
C ILE A 308 -3.13 -8.37 8.76
N LYS A 309 -4.28 -8.94 9.15
CA LYS A 309 -5.57 -8.26 9.06
C LYS A 309 -6.44 -8.66 10.25
N VAL A 310 -7.23 -7.73 10.77
CA VAL A 310 -8.30 -8.01 11.73
C VAL A 310 -9.60 -8.36 11.01
N ASN A 311 -10.43 -9.21 11.64
CA ASN A 311 -11.69 -9.64 11.03
C ASN A 311 -12.73 -8.50 10.99
N ASP A 312 -12.76 -7.64 12.00
CA ASP A 312 -13.66 -6.48 12.05
C ASP A 312 -13.06 -5.29 11.27
N ALA A 313 -13.80 -4.78 10.30
CA ALA A 313 -13.40 -3.61 9.50
C ALA A 313 -13.34 -2.28 10.31
N ASN A 314 -13.96 -2.24 11.49
CA ASN A 314 -13.92 -1.07 12.38
C ASN A 314 -12.72 -1.12 13.36
N LYS A 315 -12.05 -2.25 13.44
CA LYS A 315 -10.85 -2.43 14.26
C LYS A 315 -9.59 -2.26 13.42
N THR A 316 -8.48 -1.98 14.07
CA THR A 316 -7.21 -1.68 13.43
C THR A 316 -6.07 -2.45 14.07
N ILE A 317 -4.99 -2.57 13.31
CA ILE A 317 -3.71 -3.08 13.76
C ILE A 317 -2.70 -1.93 13.70
N THR A 318 -1.92 -1.75 14.74
CA THR A 318 -0.81 -0.81 14.79
C THR A 318 0.52 -1.54 14.60
N LEU A 319 1.26 -1.17 13.56
CA LEU A 319 2.64 -1.59 13.36
C LEU A 319 3.57 -0.73 14.20
N GLN A 320 4.54 -1.37 14.84
CA GLN A 320 5.74 -0.75 15.40
C GLN A 320 6.99 -1.42 14.81
N ASP A 321 7.71 -0.68 13.99
CA ASP A 321 8.96 -1.11 13.31
C ASP A 321 10.05 -0.03 13.42
N PRO A 322 10.57 0.23 14.63
CA PRO A 322 11.52 1.33 14.86
C PRO A 322 12.82 1.18 14.07
N SER A 323 13.13 -0.02 13.64
CA SER A 323 14.34 -0.31 12.86
C SER A 323 14.13 -0.29 11.34
N ASN A 324 12.92 0.07 10.87
CA ASN A 324 12.56 0.07 9.45
C ASN A 324 12.88 -1.27 8.76
N ARG A 325 12.51 -2.37 9.43
CA ARG A 325 12.77 -3.73 8.97
C ARG A 325 11.82 -4.18 7.87
N LEU A 326 10.71 -3.47 7.73
CA LEU A 326 9.66 -3.81 6.78
C LEU A 326 9.53 -2.73 5.68
N LEU A 327 9.05 -3.17 4.55
CA LEU A 327 8.49 -2.35 3.48
C LEU A 327 6.97 -2.50 3.55
N ILE A 328 6.25 -1.40 3.55
CA ILE A 328 4.79 -1.39 3.76
C ILE A 328 4.08 -0.86 2.52
N ASP A 329 3.01 -1.54 2.11
CA ASP A 329 2.06 -1.07 1.10
C ASP A 329 0.85 -0.44 1.82
N THR A 330 0.90 0.87 2.02
CA THR A 330 -0.10 1.61 2.80
C THR A 330 -1.39 1.93 2.04
N ASN A 331 -1.37 1.84 0.71
CA ASN A 331 -2.51 2.19 -0.15
C ASN A 331 -3.00 1.02 -1.02
N TYR A 332 -2.42 -0.17 -0.80
CA TYR A 332 -2.80 -1.43 -1.45
C TYR A 332 -2.70 -1.39 -2.98
N ASP A 333 -1.71 -0.66 -3.51
CA ASP A 333 -1.42 -0.59 -4.94
C ASP A 333 -0.34 -1.58 -5.40
N GLY A 334 0.25 -2.33 -4.46
CA GLY A 334 1.33 -3.27 -4.71
C GLY A 334 2.73 -2.63 -4.64
N VAL A 335 2.81 -1.33 -4.36
CA VAL A 335 4.07 -0.62 -4.16
C VAL A 335 4.42 -0.59 -2.67
N TYR A 336 5.55 -1.16 -2.32
CA TYR A 336 6.02 -1.29 -0.94
C TYR A 336 7.10 -0.26 -0.65
N SER A 337 6.88 0.58 0.35
CA SER A 337 7.74 1.70 0.71
C SER A 337 8.50 1.45 2.01
N SER A 338 9.76 1.90 2.07
CA SER A 338 10.56 1.97 3.30
C SER A 338 10.25 3.25 4.09
N GLY A 339 10.66 3.28 5.36
CA GLY A 339 10.49 4.46 6.21
C GLY A 339 9.14 4.55 6.93
N VAL A 340 8.26 3.60 6.73
CA VAL A 340 7.00 3.47 7.48
C VAL A 340 7.29 2.69 8.76
N THR A 341 7.71 3.38 9.79
CA THR A 341 8.11 2.78 11.08
C THR A 341 6.95 2.59 12.05
N SER A 342 5.82 3.25 11.78
CA SER A 342 4.56 3.07 12.50
C SER A 342 3.40 3.36 11.54
N VAL A 343 2.39 2.51 11.56
CA VAL A 343 1.15 2.71 10.79
C VAL A 343 0.00 1.94 11.45
N THR A 344 -1.20 2.51 11.40
CA THR A 344 -2.42 1.92 11.93
C THR A 344 -3.43 1.72 10.81
N LEU A 345 -3.72 0.46 10.48
CA LEU A 345 -4.64 0.05 9.41
C LEU A 345 -5.41 -1.19 9.86
N ASN A 346 -6.56 -1.48 9.24
CA ASN A 346 -7.26 -2.74 9.47
C ASN A 346 -6.60 -3.95 8.76
N GLU A 347 -5.77 -3.66 7.77
CA GLU A 347 -4.96 -4.64 7.04
C GLU A 347 -3.58 -4.03 6.78
N ILE A 348 -2.52 -4.71 7.17
CA ILE A 348 -1.14 -4.29 6.91
C ILE A 348 -0.49 -5.29 5.96
N ARG A 349 -0.09 -4.79 4.79
CA ARG A 349 0.65 -5.53 3.77
C ARG A 349 2.11 -5.18 3.85
N PHE A 350 2.97 -6.20 3.96
CA PHE A 350 4.38 -5.96 4.18
C PHE A 350 5.30 -6.95 3.45
N LYS A 351 6.54 -6.55 3.32
CA LYS A 351 7.69 -7.36 2.90
C LYS A 351 8.86 -7.07 3.83
N PHE A 352 9.83 -7.95 3.86
CA PHE A 352 11.08 -7.63 4.55
C PHE A 352 11.91 -6.63 3.75
N ASN A 353 12.44 -5.63 4.46
CA ASN A 353 13.42 -4.71 3.91
C ASN A 353 14.79 -5.41 3.93
N PRO A 354 15.49 -5.52 2.78
CA PRO A 354 16.81 -6.13 2.74
C PRO A 354 17.89 -5.30 3.48
N THR A 355 17.57 -4.05 3.77
CA THR A 355 18.47 -3.12 4.46
C THR A 355 17.71 -2.39 5.57
N PRO A 356 18.12 -2.46 6.85
CA PRO A 356 19.35 -3.06 7.38
C PRO A 356 19.32 -4.58 7.44
N SER A 357 20.48 -5.20 7.33
CA SER A 357 20.63 -6.64 7.55
C SER A 357 20.72 -6.92 9.05
N GLY A 358 20.06 -7.97 9.52
CA GLY A 358 20.09 -8.37 10.92
C GLY A 358 18.71 -8.79 11.44
N VAL A 359 18.67 -9.21 12.69
CA VAL A 359 17.42 -9.55 13.40
C VAL A 359 17.03 -8.32 14.22
N PHE A 360 16.04 -7.58 13.73
CA PHE A 360 15.50 -6.40 14.43
C PHE A 360 14.04 -6.66 14.75
N PRO A 361 13.60 -6.38 15.98
CA PRO A 361 12.21 -6.59 16.37
C PRO A 361 11.28 -5.62 15.66
N PHE A 362 10.14 -6.14 15.25
CA PHE A 362 8.96 -5.36 14.91
C PHE A 362 7.75 -6.08 15.50
N SER A 363 6.66 -5.35 15.70
CA SER A 363 5.43 -5.92 16.22
C SER A 363 4.20 -5.29 15.59
N PHE A 364 3.14 -6.06 15.53
CA PHE A 364 1.79 -5.64 15.20
C PHE A 364 0.93 -5.86 16.43
N ARG A 365 0.16 -4.86 16.82
CA ARG A 365 -0.72 -4.95 17.98
C ARG A 365 -2.13 -4.51 17.59
N ALA A 366 -3.11 -5.20 18.14
CA ALA A 366 -4.52 -4.87 17.98
C ALA A 366 -5.25 -5.12 19.28
N ASN A 367 -6.12 -4.21 19.67
CA ASN A 367 -6.92 -4.31 20.87
C ASN A 367 -8.38 -4.66 20.53
N SER A 368 -9.01 -5.44 21.39
CA SER A 368 -10.45 -5.76 21.38
C SER A 368 -10.93 -6.25 20.02
N ILE A 369 -10.25 -7.27 19.46
CA ILE A 369 -10.56 -7.85 18.16
C ILE A 369 -11.24 -9.22 18.27
N ASP A 370 -12.15 -9.53 17.35
CA ASP A 370 -12.85 -10.81 17.26
C ASP A 370 -12.06 -11.89 16.52
N GLY A 371 -10.87 -11.54 16.03
CA GLY A 371 -10.01 -12.46 15.30
C GLY A 371 -9.11 -11.77 14.29
N PHE A 372 -8.24 -12.55 13.68
CA PHE A 372 -7.24 -12.05 12.73
C PHE A 372 -6.96 -13.06 11.62
N VAL A 373 -6.38 -12.54 10.54
CA VAL A 373 -5.91 -13.33 9.41
C VAL A 373 -4.43 -13.03 9.17
N PHE A 374 -3.62 -14.07 9.10
CA PHE A 374 -2.24 -13.98 8.62
C PHE A 374 -2.12 -14.66 7.26
N THR A 375 -1.56 -13.96 6.29
CA THR A 375 -1.34 -14.49 4.93
C THR A 375 0.14 -14.42 4.57
N HIS A 376 0.64 -15.50 4.01
CA HIS A 376 1.97 -15.61 3.43
C HIS A 376 1.84 -15.98 1.96
N ASN A 377 2.21 -15.08 1.07
CA ASN A 377 2.15 -15.26 -0.38
C ASN A 377 3.55 -15.34 -0.98
N LEU A 378 3.65 -16.09 -2.06
CA LEU A 378 4.84 -16.18 -2.87
C LEU A 378 4.46 -16.25 -4.35
N ASN A 379 4.86 -15.24 -5.11
CA ASN A 379 4.53 -15.13 -6.54
C ASN A 379 5.77 -15.39 -7.39
N ASN A 380 5.65 -16.33 -8.33
CA ASN A 380 6.64 -16.63 -9.38
C ASN A 380 8.10 -16.71 -8.90
N ASN A 381 8.36 -17.49 -7.85
CA ASN A 381 9.69 -17.62 -7.32
C ASN A 381 10.22 -19.05 -7.43
N SER A 382 11.52 -19.19 -7.69
CA SER A 382 12.23 -20.46 -7.75
C SER A 382 12.70 -20.97 -6.38
N SER A 383 12.61 -20.16 -5.34
CA SER A 383 13.00 -20.48 -3.98
C SER A 383 11.79 -20.45 -3.05
N ASN A 384 11.80 -21.31 -2.03
CA ASN A 384 10.77 -21.31 -0.99
C ASN A 384 10.92 -20.05 -0.11
N SER A 385 9.79 -19.54 0.39
CA SER A 385 9.76 -18.50 1.42
C SER A 385 9.45 -19.11 2.77
N THR A 386 10.17 -18.66 3.81
CA THR A 386 9.97 -19.11 5.19
C THR A 386 9.82 -17.91 6.10
N PHE A 387 8.70 -17.86 6.83
CA PHE A 387 8.45 -16.84 7.86
C PHE A 387 8.36 -17.50 9.23
N ASN A 388 9.02 -16.91 10.23
CA ASN A 388 8.98 -17.35 11.62
C ASN A 388 8.36 -16.25 12.47
N GLY A 389 7.18 -16.50 13.00
CA GLY A 389 6.40 -15.54 13.77
C GLY A 389 6.04 -16.05 15.17
N ASN A 390 5.45 -15.15 15.94
CA ASN A 390 4.89 -15.43 17.25
C ASN A 390 3.55 -14.72 17.40
N PHE A 391 2.53 -15.46 17.88
CA PHE A 391 1.26 -14.89 18.30
C PHE A 391 1.17 -14.95 19.83
N GLU A 392 1.09 -13.80 20.45
CA GLU A 392 0.76 -13.62 21.85
C GLU A 392 -0.58 -12.94 21.96
N LEU A 393 -1.37 -13.36 22.92
CA LEU A 393 -2.61 -12.72 23.32
C LEU A 393 -2.34 -12.07 24.66
N SER A 394 -2.37 -10.75 24.70
CA SER A 394 -2.42 -10.04 25.97
C SER A 394 -3.89 -9.84 26.31
N THR A 395 -4.47 -10.83 26.83
CA THR A 395 -5.74 -10.79 27.51
C THR A 395 -6.96 -10.19 26.80
N PHE A 396 -8.03 -10.44 27.43
CA PHE A 396 -9.36 -10.01 27.14
C PHE A 396 -9.47 -8.52 27.42
N ASP A 397 -10.34 -7.91 26.68
CA ASP A 397 -10.68 -6.52 26.72
C ASP A 397 -10.97 -6.06 28.16
N VAL A 398 -10.08 -5.31 28.74
CA VAL A 398 -10.25 -4.65 30.04
C VAL A 398 -11.20 -3.47 29.97
N ASP A 399 -11.50 -2.95 28.75
CA ASP A 399 -12.42 -1.85 28.54
C ASP A 399 -13.88 -2.22 28.64
N SER A 400 -14.21 -3.50 28.66
CA SER A 400 -15.61 -3.87 28.65
C SER A 400 -16.13 -3.97 30.08
N ASP A 401 -16.85 -2.98 30.51
CA ASP A 401 -17.83 -3.04 31.61
C ASP A 401 -18.81 -4.22 31.47
N ASN A 402 -18.70 -4.99 30.43
CA ASN A 402 -19.47 -6.19 30.17
C ASN A 402 -18.86 -7.45 30.76
N GLY A 403 -18.01 -7.31 31.75
CA GLY A 403 -17.50 -8.42 32.49
C GLY A 403 -16.76 -9.38 31.60
N GLY A 404 -15.59 -8.99 31.16
CA GLY A 404 -14.58 -9.96 30.79
C GLY A 404 -14.58 -11.02 31.89
N ILE A 405 -14.53 -12.26 31.52
CA ILE A 405 -14.66 -13.43 32.39
C ILE A 405 -13.64 -13.41 33.53
N TYR A 406 -12.83 -12.42 33.60
CA TYR A 406 -11.63 -12.26 34.41
C TYR A 406 -11.54 -10.93 35.12
N PHE A 407 -12.68 -10.29 35.37
CA PHE A 407 -12.71 -9.31 36.43
C PHE A 407 -12.22 -9.97 37.62
N ASP A 408 -11.07 -9.59 37.92
CA ASP A 408 -10.51 -10.01 39.07
C ASP A 408 -11.13 -9.37 40.26
N SER A 409 -10.84 -10.00 41.31
CA SER A 409 -11.20 -9.59 42.64
C SER A 409 -10.49 -8.30 43.10
N PHE A 410 -9.89 -7.51 42.20
CA PHE A 410 -9.19 -6.26 42.54
C PHE A 410 -10.03 -5.02 42.28
N ASP A 411 -11.10 -5.14 41.53
CA ASP A 411 -12.14 -4.10 41.50
C ASP A 411 -12.95 -4.14 42.80
N LEU A 412 -12.23 -4.01 43.89
CA LEU A 412 -12.75 -3.83 45.20
C LEU A 412 -12.44 -2.43 45.66
N ASP A 413 -13.15 -1.47 45.03
CA ASP A 413 -13.62 -0.31 45.79
C ASP A 413 -14.37 0.68 44.91
#